data_79c8af41c9a00f656e3414fa7ec8da43
#
_entry.id   79c8af41c9a00f656e3414fa7ec8da43
#
_cell.length_a   1.000
_cell.length_b   1.000
_cell.length_c   1.000
_cell.angle_alpha   90.00
_cell.angle_beta   90.00
_cell.angle_gamma   90.00
#
_symmetry.space_group_name_H-M   'P 1'
#
loop_
_entity.id
_entity.type
_entity.pdbx_description
1 polymer ?
#
loop_
_entity_poly.entity_id
_entity_poly.type
_entity_poly.pdbx_seq_one_letter_code
_entity_poly.pdbx_strand_id
1 'polypeptide(L)'
;MKLKKSTIVLIVLAVIFLDLSVVSTKYSVTRTITAIDEIGDMKLNDDSIDRFKKAAEYYQALDPNQNLEEKITNLKTYKEARLNYARLMIKQASLADKKQDGAADAVKEAREAVDTYVPADEKWNIENYQDLLDLEATYSSDGGSGSSDDAGEAPPMC
;
A
#
# COMPACT_ATOMS: atom_id res chain seq x y z
N MET A 1 -3.30 8.21 -56.88
CA MET A 1 -2.44 8.95 -55.93
C MET A 1 -1.39 7.97 -55.39
N LYS A 2 -0.10 8.09 -55.77
CA LYS A 2 0.94 7.16 -55.28
C LYS A 2 1.41 7.63 -53.91
N LEU A 3 1.10 6.89 -52.85
CA LEU A 3 1.65 7.18 -51.50
C LEU A 3 3.18 7.09 -51.54
N LYS A 4 3.87 8.09 -50.98
CA LYS A 4 5.32 8.05 -50.86
C LYS A 4 5.73 6.87 -49.96
N LYS A 5 6.81 6.18 -50.31
CA LYS A 5 7.34 5.03 -49.55
C LYS A 5 7.50 5.34 -48.05
N SER A 6 7.89 6.57 -47.70
CA SER A 6 8.01 7.09 -46.33
C SER A 6 6.67 7.10 -45.60
N THR A 7 5.55 7.43 -46.27
CA THR A 7 4.20 7.44 -45.64
C THR A 7 3.73 6.03 -45.34
N ILE A 8 4.04 5.06 -46.19
CA ILE A 8 3.70 3.65 -45.95
C ILE A 8 4.46 3.10 -44.75
N VAL A 9 5.76 3.40 -44.62
CA VAL A 9 6.57 2.99 -43.45
C VAL A 9 6.04 3.59 -42.15
N LEU A 10 5.64 4.86 -42.13
CA LEU A 10 5.05 5.50 -40.98
C LEU A 10 3.72 4.86 -40.55
N ILE A 11 2.86 4.49 -41.51
CA ILE A 11 1.58 3.82 -41.22
C ILE A 11 1.83 2.43 -40.62
N VAL A 12 2.76 1.67 -41.18
CA VAL A 12 3.10 0.32 -40.69
C VAL A 12 3.69 0.38 -39.31
N LEU A 13 4.58 1.34 -39.02
CA LEU A 13 5.12 1.56 -37.69
C LEU A 13 4.02 1.95 -36.67
N ALA A 14 3.10 2.83 -37.06
CA ALA A 14 2.00 3.23 -36.20
C ALA A 14 1.06 2.05 -35.85
N VAL A 15 0.78 1.17 -36.83
CA VAL A 15 -0.03 -0.05 -36.58
C VAL A 15 0.69 -0.99 -35.62
N ILE A 16 2.00 -1.23 -35.82
CA ILE A 16 2.80 -2.09 -34.94
C ILE A 16 2.83 -1.54 -33.50
N PHE A 17 2.97 -0.23 -33.31
CA PHE A 17 2.93 0.39 -31.98
C PHE A 17 1.56 0.26 -31.32
N LEU A 18 0.47 0.40 -32.08
CA LEU A 18 -0.89 0.20 -31.55
C LEU A 18 -1.11 -1.25 -31.12
N ASP A 19 -0.70 -2.24 -31.89
CA ASP A 19 -0.83 -3.65 -31.55
C ASP A 19 -0.02 -4.01 -30.29
N LEU A 20 1.21 -3.51 -30.16
CA LEU A 20 2.05 -3.73 -29.00
C LEU A 20 1.43 -3.12 -27.72
N SER A 21 0.82 -1.95 -27.80
CA SER A 21 0.19 -1.31 -26.65
C SER A 21 -1.05 -2.08 -26.17
N VAL A 22 -1.87 -2.60 -27.09
CA VAL A 22 -3.05 -3.41 -26.76
C VAL A 22 -2.65 -4.74 -26.10
N VAL A 23 -1.61 -5.39 -26.59
CA VAL A 23 -1.09 -6.65 -26.01
C VAL A 23 -0.55 -6.41 -24.60
N SER A 24 0.23 -5.35 -24.43
CA SER A 24 0.79 -4.96 -23.11
C SER A 24 -0.32 -4.70 -22.08
N THR A 25 -1.36 -3.95 -22.46
CA THR A 25 -2.50 -3.63 -21.59
C THR A 25 -3.27 -4.88 -21.19
N LYS A 26 -3.57 -5.78 -22.13
CA LYS A 26 -4.24 -7.06 -21.83
C LYS A 26 -3.41 -7.92 -20.87
N TYR A 27 -2.11 -7.97 -21.08
CA TYR A 27 -1.21 -8.71 -20.20
C TYR A 27 -1.20 -8.16 -18.78
N SER A 28 -1.12 -6.85 -18.62
CA SER A 28 -1.14 -6.19 -17.31
C SER A 28 -2.45 -6.46 -16.56
N VAL A 29 -3.60 -6.32 -17.21
CA VAL A 29 -4.92 -6.60 -16.63
C VAL A 29 -5.04 -8.08 -16.22
N THR A 30 -4.70 -9.01 -17.09
CA THR A 30 -4.78 -10.45 -16.81
C THR A 30 -3.87 -10.82 -15.64
N ARG A 31 -2.65 -10.31 -15.59
CA ARG A 31 -1.71 -10.55 -14.51
C ARG A 31 -2.24 -10.04 -13.16
N THR A 32 -2.86 -8.86 -13.16
CA THR A 32 -3.48 -8.29 -11.97
C THR A 32 -4.64 -9.15 -11.47
N ILE A 33 -5.55 -9.56 -12.38
CA ILE A 33 -6.68 -10.44 -12.03
C ILE A 33 -6.17 -11.74 -11.42
N THR A 34 -5.20 -12.40 -12.05
CA THR A 34 -4.62 -13.66 -11.53
C THR A 34 -4.01 -13.46 -10.14
N ALA A 35 -3.25 -12.39 -9.93
CA ALA A 35 -2.64 -12.13 -8.63
C ALA A 35 -3.68 -11.84 -7.54
N ILE A 36 -4.79 -11.19 -7.88
CA ILE A 36 -5.90 -10.96 -6.95
C ILE A 36 -6.59 -12.29 -6.60
N ASP A 37 -6.79 -13.19 -7.56
CA ASP A 37 -7.36 -14.52 -7.30
C ASP A 37 -6.45 -15.37 -6.39
N GLU A 38 -5.13 -15.16 -6.46
CA GLU A 38 -4.14 -15.85 -5.61
C GLU A 38 -4.13 -15.36 -4.15
N ILE A 39 -4.73 -14.21 -3.82
CA ILE A 39 -4.72 -13.66 -2.44
C ILE A 39 -5.37 -14.65 -1.47
N GLY A 40 -6.54 -15.20 -1.82
CA GLY A 40 -7.32 -16.05 -0.95
C GLY A 40 -7.73 -15.37 0.37
N ASP A 41 -7.88 -16.14 1.44
CA ASP A 41 -8.19 -15.60 2.77
C ASP A 41 -6.97 -14.88 3.35
N MET A 42 -7.12 -13.59 3.68
CA MET A 42 -6.07 -12.80 4.31
C MET A 42 -5.77 -13.26 5.72
N LYS A 43 -4.51 -13.60 5.98
CA LYS A 43 -3.96 -14.00 7.30
C LYS A 43 -2.64 -13.29 7.54
N LEU A 44 -2.27 -13.11 8.82
CA LEU A 44 -0.95 -12.60 9.21
C LEU A 44 0.09 -13.73 9.16
N ASN A 45 0.44 -14.15 7.96
CA ASN A 45 1.59 -15.01 7.68
C ASN A 45 2.27 -14.53 6.40
N ASP A 46 3.54 -14.84 6.25
CA ASP A 46 4.39 -14.33 5.17
C ASP A 46 3.80 -14.64 3.79
N ASP A 47 3.33 -15.85 3.56
CA ASP A 47 2.77 -16.30 2.29
C ASP A 47 1.50 -15.50 1.88
N SER A 48 0.59 -15.24 2.82
CA SER A 48 -0.62 -14.44 2.56
C SER A 48 -0.30 -12.97 2.32
N ILE A 49 0.64 -12.42 3.11
CA ILE A 49 1.09 -11.04 2.97
C ILE A 49 1.81 -10.84 1.62
N ASP A 50 2.67 -11.77 1.22
CA ASP A 50 3.41 -11.68 -0.05
C ASP A 50 2.47 -11.76 -1.24
N ARG A 51 1.47 -12.65 -1.22
CA ARG A 51 0.44 -12.72 -2.27
C ARG A 51 -0.35 -11.41 -2.39
N PHE A 52 -0.75 -10.85 -1.25
CA PHE A 52 -1.44 -9.55 -1.24
C PHE A 52 -0.55 -8.43 -1.79
N LYS A 53 0.69 -8.31 -1.31
CA LYS A 53 1.65 -7.29 -1.77
C LYS A 53 1.92 -7.38 -3.27
N LYS A 54 2.08 -8.61 -3.79
CA LYS A 54 2.23 -8.86 -5.23
C LYS A 54 1.02 -8.38 -6.04
N ALA A 55 -0.20 -8.67 -5.57
CA ALA A 55 -1.41 -8.21 -6.22
C ALA A 55 -1.53 -6.68 -6.18
N ALA A 56 -1.17 -6.06 -5.05
CA ALA A 56 -1.15 -4.61 -4.89
C ALA A 56 -0.13 -3.94 -5.82
N GLU A 57 1.08 -4.50 -5.95
CA GLU A 57 2.09 -4.01 -6.90
C GLU A 57 1.56 -4.01 -8.33
N TYR A 58 0.94 -5.10 -8.77
CA TYR A 58 0.40 -5.19 -10.12
C TYR A 58 -0.78 -4.25 -10.35
N TYR A 59 -1.62 -4.07 -9.34
CA TYR A 59 -2.73 -3.13 -9.40
C TYR A 59 -2.24 -1.68 -9.48
N GLN A 60 -1.27 -1.29 -8.65
CA GLN A 60 -0.68 0.04 -8.64
C GLN A 60 0.13 0.36 -9.91
N ALA A 61 0.66 -0.66 -10.58
CA ALA A 61 1.37 -0.52 -11.84
C ALA A 61 0.44 -0.33 -13.06
N LEU A 62 -0.88 -0.43 -12.89
CA LEU A 62 -1.82 -0.14 -13.97
C LEU A 62 -1.80 1.35 -14.31
N ASP A 63 -1.82 1.66 -15.62
CA ASP A 63 -1.85 3.04 -16.07
C ASP A 63 -3.19 3.71 -15.71
N PRO A 64 -3.19 4.73 -14.84
CA PRO A 64 -4.41 5.39 -14.38
C PRO A 64 -5.16 6.12 -15.51
N ASN A 65 -4.47 6.46 -16.63
CA ASN A 65 -5.06 7.16 -17.75
C ASN A 65 -5.89 6.25 -18.68
N GLN A 66 -5.81 4.93 -18.48
CA GLN A 66 -6.48 3.96 -19.35
C GLN A 66 -7.77 3.36 -18.77
N ASN A 67 -8.24 3.85 -17.62
CA ASN A 67 -9.44 3.32 -16.92
C ASN A 67 -9.43 1.78 -16.82
N LEU A 68 -8.26 1.19 -16.50
CA LEU A 68 -8.08 -0.25 -16.49
C LEU A 68 -8.80 -0.93 -15.32
N GLU A 69 -9.17 -0.18 -14.27
CA GLU A 69 -9.93 -0.69 -13.14
C GLU A 69 -11.24 -1.36 -13.56
N GLU A 70 -11.95 -0.78 -14.53
CA GLU A 70 -13.22 -1.33 -15.04
C GLU A 70 -13.05 -2.72 -15.68
N LYS A 71 -11.81 -3.07 -16.06
CA LYS A 71 -11.47 -4.36 -16.67
C LYS A 71 -11.05 -5.41 -15.64
N ILE A 72 -10.86 -5.03 -14.37
CA ILE A 72 -10.49 -5.93 -13.28
C ILE A 72 -11.76 -6.57 -12.71
N THR A 73 -12.09 -7.76 -13.17
CA THR A 73 -13.35 -8.45 -12.84
C THR A 73 -13.50 -8.80 -11.37
N ASN A 74 -12.39 -8.97 -10.66
CA ASN A 74 -12.31 -9.30 -9.24
C ASN A 74 -11.84 -8.11 -8.36
N LEU A 75 -12.03 -6.87 -8.82
CA LEU A 75 -11.63 -5.66 -8.11
C LEU A 75 -12.21 -5.59 -6.69
N LYS A 76 -13.44 -6.07 -6.50
CA LYS A 76 -14.09 -6.13 -5.18
C LYS A 76 -13.27 -6.96 -4.20
N THR A 77 -12.78 -8.13 -4.62
CA THR A 77 -11.91 -9.00 -3.81
C THR A 77 -10.63 -8.28 -3.38
N TYR A 78 -10.01 -7.53 -4.28
CA TYR A 78 -8.83 -6.73 -3.94
C TYR A 78 -9.15 -5.63 -2.93
N LYS A 79 -10.27 -4.91 -3.11
CA LYS A 79 -10.72 -3.86 -2.18
C LYS A 79 -11.00 -4.41 -0.78
N GLU A 80 -11.61 -5.56 -0.68
CA GLU A 80 -11.83 -6.26 0.60
C GLU A 80 -10.51 -6.75 1.22
N ALA A 81 -9.60 -7.30 0.41
CA ALA A 81 -8.30 -7.78 0.88
C ALA A 81 -7.44 -6.66 1.47
N ARG A 82 -7.40 -5.47 0.85
CA ARG A 82 -6.62 -4.34 1.37
C ARG A 82 -7.14 -3.81 2.71
N LEU A 83 -8.47 -3.76 2.90
CA LEU A 83 -9.08 -3.40 4.18
C LEU A 83 -8.79 -4.46 5.25
N ASN A 84 -8.88 -5.74 4.89
CA ASN A 84 -8.56 -6.85 5.80
C ASN A 84 -7.08 -6.85 6.19
N TYR A 85 -6.17 -6.58 5.26
CA TYR A 85 -4.73 -6.47 5.56
C TYR A 85 -4.47 -5.34 6.56
N ALA A 86 -4.99 -4.14 6.29
CA ALA A 86 -4.87 -3.00 7.20
C ALA A 86 -5.45 -3.31 8.59
N ARG A 87 -6.65 -3.93 8.66
CA ARG A 87 -7.28 -4.36 9.90
C ARG A 87 -6.40 -5.34 10.70
N LEU A 88 -5.79 -6.30 10.03
CA LEU A 88 -4.91 -7.28 10.66
C LEU A 88 -3.63 -6.65 11.20
N MET A 89 -3.03 -5.70 10.47
CA MET A 89 -1.85 -4.95 10.93
C MET A 89 -2.16 -4.10 12.17
N ILE A 90 -3.29 -3.41 12.18
CA ILE A 90 -3.76 -2.66 13.37
C ILE A 90 -3.98 -3.59 14.55
N LYS A 91 -4.61 -4.74 14.34
CA LYS A 91 -4.82 -5.74 15.39
C LYS A 91 -3.49 -6.25 15.94
N GLN A 92 -2.51 -6.51 15.09
CA GLN A 92 -1.16 -6.92 15.53
C GLN A 92 -0.52 -5.84 16.40
N ALA A 93 -0.59 -4.57 16.00
CA ALA A 93 -0.09 -3.44 16.77
C ALA A 93 -0.80 -3.31 18.15
N SER A 94 -2.11 -3.56 18.19
CA SER A 94 -2.90 -3.52 19.44
C SER A 94 -2.53 -4.63 20.43
N LEU A 95 -2.01 -5.75 19.93
CA LEU A 95 -1.58 -6.89 20.77
C LEU A 95 -0.13 -6.79 21.22
N ALA A 96 0.65 -5.87 20.66
CA ALA A 96 2.02 -5.63 21.09
C ALA A 96 2.03 -5.09 22.51
N ASP A 97 2.83 -5.70 23.40
CA ASP A 97 2.97 -5.22 24.79
C ASP A 97 3.67 -3.85 24.77
N LYS A 98 2.99 -2.84 25.33
CA LYS A 98 3.48 -1.45 25.42
C LYS A 98 4.87 -1.32 26.08
N LYS A 99 5.30 -2.33 26.83
CA LYS A 99 6.59 -2.38 27.52
C LYS A 99 7.69 -3.08 26.74
N GLN A 100 7.37 -3.67 25.58
CA GLN A 100 8.36 -4.34 24.75
C GLN A 100 8.95 -3.39 23.71
N ASP A 101 10.24 -3.50 23.49
CA ASP A 101 10.91 -2.89 22.36
C ASP A 101 10.23 -3.38 21.07
N GLY A 102 9.81 -2.45 20.20
CA GLY A 102 9.13 -2.77 18.95
C GLY A 102 7.61 -2.52 18.93
N ALA A 103 6.97 -2.21 20.07
CA ALA A 103 5.53 -1.87 20.07
C ALA A 103 5.24 -0.60 19.25
N ALA A 104 6.08 0.43 19.35
CA ALA A 104 5.99 1.64 18.54
C ALA A 104 6.23 1.35 17.04
N ASP A 105 7.15 0.44 16.72
CA ASP A 105 7.41 0.01 15.35
C ASP A 105 6.20 -0.71 14.75
N ALA A 106 5.53 -1.57 15.52
CA ALA A 106 4.29 -2.24 15.09
C ALA A 106 3.17 -1.23 14.77
N VAL A 107 3.04 -0.16 15.54
CA VAL A 107 2.07 0.94 15.26
C VAL A 107 2.45 1.66 13.98
N LYS A 108 3.73 1.95 13.77
CA LYS A 108 4.24 2.57 12.55
C LYS A 108 4.00 1.69 11.33
N GLU A 109 4.27 0.39 11.40
CA GLU A 109 3.99 -0.56 10.32
C GLU A 109 2.50 -0.64 10.00
N ALA A 110 1.63 -0.61 11.01
CA ALA A 110 0.18 -0.57 10.81
C ALA A 110 -0.24 0.72 10.09
N ARG A 111 0.34 1.88 10.45
CA ARG A 111 0.10 3.15 9.76
C ARG A 111 0.56 3.08 8.31
N GLU A 112 1.77 2.58 8.05
CA GLU A 112 2.30 2.42 6.70
C GLU A 112 1.41 1.51 5.84
N ALA A 113 0.88 0.43 6.40
CA ALA A 113 -0.06 -0.46 5.70
C ALA A 113 -1.35 0.27 5.33
N VAL A 114 -1.93 1.06 6.24
CA VAL A 114 -3.12 1.87 5.96
C VAL A 114 -2.84 2.90 4.88
N ASP A 115 -1.77 3.67 5.00
CA ASP A 115 -1.48 4.79 4.09
C ASP A 115 -1.07 4.33 2.69
N THR A 116 -0.41 3.17 2.59
CA THR A 116 0.05 2.61 1.32
C THR A 116 -1.08 1.96 0.51
N TYR A 117 -1.99 1.26 1.19
CA TYR A 117 -2.94 0.39 0.49
C TYR A 117 -4.39 0.88 0.54
N VAL A 118 -4.76 1.75 1.49
CA VAL A 118 -6.15 2.19 1.65
C VAL A 118 -6.28 3.67 1.29
N PRO A 119 -7.09 4.03 0.28
CA PRO A 119 -7.38 5.41 -0.07
C PRO A 119 -7.92 6.21 1.13
N ALA A 120 -7.63 7.50 1.14
CA ALA A 120 -7.97 8.38 2.27
C ALA A 120 -9.46 8.39 2.61
N ASP A 121 -10.33 8.35 1.61
CA ASP A 121 -11.78 8.32 1.73
C ASP A 121 -12.34 6.96 2.17
N GLU A 122 -11.54 5.89 2.09
CA GLU A 122 -11.93 4.54 2.51
C GLU A 122 -11.36 4.12 3.89
N LYS A 123 -10.51 4.91 4.52
CA LYS A 123 -9.86 4.56 5.81
C LYS A 123 -10.86 4.25 6.92
N TRP A 124 -11.99 4.96 6.96
CA TRP A 124 -13.06 4.71 7.93
C TRP A 124 -13.85 3.42 7.68
N ASN A 125 -13.65 2.73 6.56
CA ASN A 125 -14.19 1.41 6.32
C ASN A 125 -13.36 0.28 6.98
N ILE A 126 -12.20 0.61 7.56
CA ILE A 126 -11.41 -0.32 8.37
C ILE A 126 -12.07 -0.39 9.75
N GLU A 127 -12.56 -1.56 10.12
CA GLU A 127 -13.35 -1.81 11.35
C GLU A 127 -12.69 -1.26 12.62
N ASN A 128 -11.37 -1.37 12.74
CA ASN A 128 -10.59 -0.95 13.91
C ASN A 128 -9.67 0.25 13.62
N TYR A 129 -10.05 1.13 12.71
CA TYR A 129 -9.23 2.30 12.37
C TYR A 129 -9.06 3.25 13.55
N GLN A 130 -10.08 3.39 14.42
CA GLN A 130 -10.00 4.21 15.62
C GLN A 130 -8.92 3.68 16.58
N ASP A 131 -8.75 2.36 16.71
CA ASP A 131 -7.71 1.76 17.56
C ASP A 131 -6.31 2.21 17.12
N LEU A 132 -6.06 2.35 15.82
CA LEU A 132 -4.79 2.87 15.31
C LEU A 132 -4.55 4.31 15.75
N LEU A 133 -5.56 5.18 15.65
CA LEU A 133 -5.44 6.58 16.07
C LEU A 133 -5.16 6.70 17.58
N ASP A 134 -5.80 5.87 18.40
CA ASP A 134 -5.61 5.83 19.84
C ASP A 134 -4.20 5.29 20.21
N LEU A 135 -3.72 4.30 19.48
CA LEU A 135 -2.34 3.80 19.62
C LEU A 135 -1.32 4.87 19.28
N GLU A 136 -1.49 5.56 18.17
CA GLU A 136 -0.59 6.66 17.75
C GLU A 136 -0.56 7.79 18.78
N ALA A 137 -1.70 8.19 19.31
CA ALA A 137 -1.77 9.20 20.36
C ALA A 137 -1.00 8.76 21.63
N THR A 138 -1.08 7.47 21.95
CA THR A 138 -0.36 6.90 23.11
C THR A 138 1.16 6.96 22.92
N TYR A 139 1.67 6.56 21.76
CA TYR A 139 3.11 6.51 21.48
C TYR A 139 3.71 7.87 21.11
N SER A 140 2.90 8.83 20.62
CA SER A 140 3.35 10.21 20.39
C SER A 140 3.57 10.99 21.68
N SER A 141 2.82 10.67 22.74
CA SER A 141 2.95 11.35 24.05
C SER A 141 4.12 10.85 24.89
N ASP A 142 4.60 9.60 24.67
CA ASP A 142 5.75 9.05 25.39
C ASP A 142 7.13 9.54 24.84
N GLY A 143 7.17 10.09 23.63
CA GLY A 143 8.39 10.63 23.01
C GLY A 143 8.83 12.01 23.53
N GLY A 144 8.09 12.62 24.47
CA GLY A 144 8.33 13.98 24.97
C GLY A 144 9.06 14.08 26.31
N SER A 145 9.47 12.98 26.93
CA SER A 145 10.18 12.99 28.23
C SER A 145 11.70 12.77 28.04
N GLY A 146 12.33 13.64 27.25
CA GLY A 146 13.79 13.78 27.13
C GLY A 146 14.30 14.68 28.23
N SER A 147 14.78 14.09 29.33
CA SER A 147 15.87 14.51 30.19
C SER A 147 16.42 15.93 29.97
N SER A 148 15.96 16.86 30.76
CA SER A 148 16.74 18.04 31.14
C SER A 148 17.28 17.85 32.55
N ASP A 149 18.29 16.99 32.69
CA ASP A 149 19.23 17.02 33.81
C ASP A 149 20.27 18.09 33.50
N ASP A 150 19.87 19.34 33.60
CA ASP A 150 20.79 20.46 33.79
C ASP A 150 21.09 20.55 35.28
N ALA A 151 22.06 19.76 35.70
CA ALA A 151 22.69 19.88 37.02
C ALA A 151 23.51 21.19 37.02
N GLY A 152 22.88 22.26 37.41
CA GLY A 152 23.52 23.53 37.70
C GLY A 152 24.63 23.36 38.74
N GLU A 153 25.85 23.47 38.27
CA GLU A 153 27.08 23.55 39.07
C GLU A 153 27.04 24.83 39.90
N ALA A 154 26.98 24.68 41.22
CA ALA A 154 27.04 25.78 42.16
C ALA A 154 28.46 26.37 42.17
N PRO A 155 28.64 27.73 42.17
CA PRO A 155 29.95 28.35 42.22
C PRO A 155 30.56 28.22 43.60
N PRO A 156 31.93 28.11 43.69
CA PRO A 156 32.60 28.00 44.99
C PRO A 156 32.54 29.31 45.78
N MET A 157 32.15 29.22 47.04
CA MET A 157 32.22 30.33 47.97
C MET A 157 33.67 30.51 48.49
N CYS A 158 34.22 31.72 48.31
CA CYS A 158 35.41 32.19 49.06
C CYS A 158 35.05 32.63 50.45
#